data_8637a97e6ea919385b762d24252fdef1
#
_entry.id   8637a97e6ea919385b762d24252fdef1
#
_cell.length_a   1.000
_cell.length_b   1.000
_cell.length_c   1.000
_cell.angle_alpha   90.00
_cell.angle_beta   90.00
_cell.angle_gamma   90.00
#
_symmetry.space_group_name_H-M   'P 1'
#
loop_
_entity.id
_entity.type
_entity.pdbx_description
1 polymer ?
#
loop_
_entity_poly.entity_id
_entity_poly.type
_entity_poly.pdbx_seq_one_letter_code
_entity_poly.pdbx_strand_id
1 'polypeptide(L)'
;MKPSSKASTNTLRVAAVQMKFAESIAGNLAKIEHAAAQAAAAGADAVLFPECATTGYGYDFGSLRPTDVRNCLMTVGGIAAALKTYLLVGSPVFAGRRLFNGLTVFDRDGRLVHVYAKCQLTESDRVWFSPGNSLSLFSIDGVCATAIICHERRYPELVRLAVMAGAQVLFHPNAGMDLLSVSKPKRGGRDGIPVRAFENAIYYVFANSVGPQGGGKWSAGDSKIVAPDERVLALADNRGESLIVADLDLSQATGIYALRGMKHPRFLAAGWKRMVDAVRKRAARSATAFDLP
;
A
#
# COMPACT_ATOMS: atom_id res chain seq x y z
N MET A 1 25.66 27.84 -8.88
CA MET A 1 25.50 26.49 -9.46
C MET A 1 24.01 26.23 -9.58
N LYS A 2 23.48 26.02 -10.78
CA LYS A 2 22.07 25.64 -10.98
C LYS A 2 21.92 24.18 -10.50
N PRO A 3 20.81 23.80 -9.79
CA PRO A 3 20.58 22.40 -9.45
C PRO A 3 20.43 21.60 -10.75
N SER A 4 21.18 20.52 -10.86
CA SER A 4 21.08 19.55 -11.93
C SER A 4 19.64 19.00 -11.95
N SER A 5 18.88 19.30 -12.99
CA SER A 5 17.63 18.61 -13.26
C SER A 5 17.98 17.16 -13.53
N LYS A 6 17.63 16.25 -12.61
CA LYS A 6 17.58 14.82 -12.94
C LYS A 6 16.72 14.69 -14.20
N ALA A 7 17.31 14.17 -15.27
CA ALA A 7 16.54 13.74 -16.42
C ALA A 7 15.41 12.85 -15.90
N SER A 8 14.17 13.10 -16.31
CA SER A 8 12.99 12.30 -15.97
C SER A 8 13.26 10.86 -16.43
N THR A 9 13.82 10.05 -15.54
CA THR A 9 13.90 8.61 -15.79
C THR A 9 12.47 8.10 -15.72
N ASN A 10 11.98 7.54 -16.82
CA ASN A 10 10.63 6.96 -16.91
C ASN A 10 10.55 5.65 -16.09
N THR A 11 11.34 5.56 -15.02
CA THR A 11 11.53 4.38 -14.18
C THR A 11 11.35 4.75 -12.71
N LEU A 12 10.59 3.94 -11.99
CA LEU A 12 10.44 4.01 -10.54
C LEU A 12 10.96 2.70 -9.93
N ARG A 13 11.95 2.77 -9.04
CA ARG A 13 12.43 1.59 -8.30
C ARG A 13 11.63 1.43 -7.02
N VAL A 14 10.95 0.31 -6.87
CA VAL A 14 10.12 0.02 -5.70
C VAL A 14 10.60 -1.19 -4.94
N ALA A 15 10.36 -1.18 -3.63
CA ALA A 15 10.57 -2.33 -2.77
C ALA A 15 9.26 -2.74 -2.08
N ALA A 16 9.10 -4.05 -1.84
CA ALA A 16 8.04 -4.58 -0.98
C ALA A 16 8.67 -5.42 0.13
N VAL A 17 8.26 -5.14 1.36
CA VAL A 17 8.75 -5.81 2.57
C VAL A 17 7.78 -6.92 2.96
N GLN A 18 8.28 -8.14 3.06
CA GLN A 18 7.60 -9.25 3.71
C GLN A 18 8.05 -9.33 5.15
N MET A 19 7.16 -9.12 6.10
CA MET A 19 7.50 -8.89 7.49
C MET A 19 6.77 -9.85 8.42
N LYS A 20 7.47 -10.43 9.41
CA LYS A 20 6.88 -11.07 10.57
C LYS A 20 6.69 -10.01 11.66
N PHE A 21 5.47 -9.84 12.14
CA PHE A 21 5.22 -8.85 13.18
C PHE A 21 5.91 -9.20 14.49
N ALA A 22 6.47 -8.19 15.14
CA ALA A 22 6.93 -8.27 16.52
C ALA A 22 5.74 -8.10 17.48
N GLU A 23 5.93 -8.48 18.74
CA GLU A 23 4.90 -8.38 19.78
C GLU A 23 4.66 -6.94 20.27
N SER A 24 5.52 -6.01 19.90
CA SER A 24 5.44 -4.60 20.34
C SER A 24 5.60 -3.62 19.18
N ILE A 25 5.03 -2.43 19.35
CA ILE A 25 5.21 -1.29 18.43
C ILE A 25 6.69 -0.97 18.23
N ALA A 26 7.47 -0.91 19.31
CA ALA A 26 8.91 -0.63 19.24
C ALA A 26 9.66 -1.68 18.42
N GLY A 27 9.33 -2.96 18.59
CA GLY A 27 9.90 -4.05 17.81
C GLY A 27 9.54 -3.97 16.33
N ASN A 28 8.30 -3.60 16.02
CA ASN A 28 7.86 -3.39 14.63
C ASN A 28 8.55 -2.19 13.98
N LEU A 29 8.70 -1.08 14.72
CA LEU A 29 9.42 0.10 14.22
C LEU A 29 10.90 -0.21 13.92
N ALA A 30 11.59 -0.96 14.77
CA ALA A 30 12.96 -1.39 14.52
C ALA A 30 13.08 -2.24 13.24
N LYS A 31 12.10 -3.12 12.98
CA LYS A 31 12.04 -3.91 11.74
C LYS A 31 11.75 -3.03 10.52
N ILE A 32 10.87 -2.05 10.64
CA ILE A 32 10.56 -1.08 9.58
C ILE A 32 11.84 -0.30 9.24
N GLU A 33 12.54 0.23 10.23
CA GLU A 33 13.80 0.97 10.04
C GLU A 33 14.85 0.12 9.34
N HIS A 34 15.07 -1.11 9.82
CA HIS A 34 16.04 -2.03 9.23
C HIS A 34 15.73 -2.36 7.76
N ALA A 35 14.48 -2.73 7.46
CA ALA A 35 14.07 -3.06 6.09
C ALA A 35 14.08 -1.83 5.17
N ALA A 36 13.70 -0.65 5.67
CA ALA A 36 13.77 0.61 4.94
C ALA A 36 15.23 0.96 4.59
N ALA A 37 16.17 0.78 5.53
CA ALA A 37 17.59 1.02 5.29
C ALA A 37 18.15 0.07 4.20
N GLN A 38 17.77 -1.21 4.24
CA GLN A 38 18.15 -2.17 3.19
C GLN A 38 17.58 -1.78 1.82
N ALA A 39 16.31 -1.36 1.77
CA ALA A 39 15.67 -0.92 0.53
C ALA A 39 16.32 0.35 -0.03
N ALA A 40 16.63 1.33 0.83
CA ALA A 40 17.32 2.55 0.45
C ALA A 40 18.74 2.25 -0.09
N ALA A 41 19.49 1.34 0.56
CA ALA A 41 20.79 0.87 0.08
C ALA A 41 20.71 0.17 -1.28
N ALA A 42 19.58 -0.51 -1.57
CA ALA A 42 19.26 -1.06 -2.89
C ALA A 42 18.77 0.00 -3.90
N GLY A 43 18.71 1.28 -3.52
CA GLY A 43 18.29 2.39 -4.36
C GLY A 43 16.78 2.51 -4.57
N ALA A 44 15.96 1.94 -3.69
CA ALA A 44 14.51 2.04 -3.82
C ALA A 44 14.01 3.48 -3.63
N ASP A 45 13.17 3.94 -4.55
CA ASP A 45 12.48 5.23 -4.47
C ASP A 45 11.31 5.17 -3.48
N ALA A 46 10.63 4.04 -3.40
CA ALA A 46 9.51 3.81 -2.51
C ALA A 46 9.51 2.39 -1.93
N VAL A 47 9.15 2.28 -0.66
CA VAL A 47 9.12 1.01 0.09
C VAL A 47 7.74 0.79 0.67
N LEU A 48 7.12 -0.33 0.31
CA LEU A 48 5.82 -0.75 0.84
C LEU A 48 6.00 -1.73 1.99
N PHE A 49 5.34 -1.45 3.11
CA PHE A 49 5.22 -2.33 4.27
C PHE A 49 3.83 -2.95 4.39
N PRO A 50 3.67 -4.08 5.09
CA PRO A 50 2.38 -4.74 5.26
C PRO A 50 1.29 -3.88 5.95
N GLU A 51 0.05 -4.35 5.89
CA GLU A 51 -1.10 -3.83 6.65
C GLU A 51 -0.81 -3.88 8.16
N CYS A 52 -1.10 -2.78 8.89
CA CYS A 52 -0.81 -2.63 10.31
C CYS A 52 0.65 -2.94 10.70
N ALA A 53 1.62 -2.64 9.82
CA ALA A 53 3.03 -2.95 10.06
C ALA A 53 3.58 -2.32 11.34
N THR A 54 3.05 -1.17 11.75
CA THR A 54 3.50 -0.47 12.97
C THR A 54 3.11 -1.18 14.27
N THR A 55 1.96 -1.86 14.30
CA THR A 55 1.42 -2.53 15.49
C THR A 55 1.45 -4.05 15.39
N GLY A 56 1.41 -4.58 14.17
CA GLY A 56 0.95 -5.94 13.88
C GLY A 56 -0.57 -6.00 13.84
N TYR A 57 -1.12 -6.89 12.98
CA TYR A 57 -2.58 -7.01 12.82
C TYR A 57 -3.26 -7.77 13.96
N GLY A 58 -2.51 -8.54 14.76
CA GLY A 58 -2.99 -9.23 15.96
C GLY A 58 -2.97 -8.36 17.24
N TYR A 59 -2.70 -7.06 17.11
CA TYR A 59 -2.61 -6.14 18.25
C TYR A 59 -3.98 -5.92 18.92
N ASP A 60 -3.98 -5.67 20.23
CA ASP A 60 -5.17 -5.21 20.94
C ASP A 60 -5.42 -3.71 20.66
N PHE A 61 -6.17 -3.45 19.60
CA PHE A 61 -6.46 -2.06 19.19
C PHE A 61 -7.34 -1.29 20.20
N GLY A 62 -7.99 -1.99 21.14
CA GLY A 62 -8.74 -1.35 22.23
C GLY A 62 -7.84 -0.64 23.22
N SER A 63 -6.60 -1.06 23.37
CA SER A 63 -5.59 -0.43 24.24
C SER A 63 -4.80 0.70 23.54
N LEU A 64 -4.94 0.86 22.22
CA LEU A 64 -4.16 1.81 21.43
C LEU A 64 -4.61 3.25 21.68
N ARG A 65 -3.68 4.14 21.99
CA ARG A 65 -3.95 5.56 22.23
C ARG A 65 -3.53 6.41 21.02
N PRO A 66 -4.21 7.56 20.77
CA PRO A 66 -3.81 8.49 19.71
C PRO A 66 -2.35 8.95 19.80
N THR A 67 -1.84 9.12 21.02
CA THR A 67 -0.43 9.49 21.27
C THR A 67 0.55 8.42 20.81
N ASP A 68 0.21 7.14 20.98
CA ASP A 68 1.08 6.03 20.58
C ASP A 68 1.18 5.98 19.05
N VAL A 69 0.05 6.16 18.34
CA VAL A 69 0.01 6.25 16.88
C VAL A 69 0.81 7.46 16.40
N ARG A 70 0.61 8.63 16.99
CA ARG A 70 1.34 9.86 16.61
C ARG A 70 2.85 9.66 16.73
N ASN A 71 3.33 9.17 17.89
CA ASN A 71 4.76 8.91 18.11
C ASN A 71 5.32 7.91 17.09
N CYS A 72 4.54 6.88 16.80
CA CYS A 72 4.89 5.86 15.81
C CYS A 72 5.07 6.49 14.40
N LEU A 73 4.12 7.31 13.98
CA LEU A 73 4.17 7.96 12.67
C LEU A 73 5.28 9.02 12.59
N MET A 74 5.57 9.75 13.68
CA MET A 74 6.73 10.64 13.75
C MET A 74 8.05 9.87 13.55
N THR A 75 8.18 8.70 14.18
CA THR A 75 9.35 7.82 13.98
C THR A 75 9.48 7.39 12.53
N VAL A 76 8.38 6.93 11.89
CA VAL A 76 8.38 6.54 10.47
C VAL A 76 8.77 7.71 9.56
N GLY A 77 8.24 8.91 9.82
CA GLY A 77 8.64 10.13 9.11
C GLY A 77 10.13 10.44 9.26
N GLY A 78 10.68 10.31 10.48
CA GLY A 78 12.11 10.46 10.73
C GLY A 78 12.98 9.47 9.94
N ILE A 79 12.54 8.21 9.86
CA ILE A 79 13.21 7.18 9.04
C ILE A 79 13.18 7.56 7.56
N ALA A 80 12.03 7.96 7.03
CA ALA A 80 11.90 8.39 5.63
C ALA A 80 12.82 9.57 5.28
N ALA A 81 12.89 10.57 6.17
CA ALA A 81 13.76 11.74 6.03
C ALA A 81 15.24 11.38 6.06
N ALA A 82 15.64 10.50 6.98
CA ALA A 82 17.03 10.05 7.13
C ALA A 82 17.50 9.25 5.91
N LEU A 83 16.64 8.39 5.36
CA LEU A 83 16.94 7.52 4.23
C LEU A 83 16.67 8.16 2.86
N LYS A 84 16.02 9.33 2.81
CA LYS A 84 15.62 10.02 1.58
C LYS A 84 14.81 9.14 0.62
N THR A 85 13.91 8.33 1.16
CA THR A 85 13.04 7.43 0.38
C THR A 85 11.58 7.53 0.82
N TYR A 86 10.65 7.28 -0.09
CA TYR A 86 9.23 7.20 0.28
C TYR A 86 8.95 5.95 1.10
N LEU A 87 8.25 6.11 2.22
CA LEU A 87 7.77 4.98 3.02
C LEU A 87 6.24 4.91 2.98
N LEU A 88 5.72 3.78 2.53
CA LEU A 88 4.31 3.45 2.51
C LEU A 88 4.06 2.40 3.59
N VAL A 89 3.51 2.81 4.73
CA VAL A 89 3.45 1.97 5.93
C VAL A 89 2.02 1.76 6.38
N GLY A 90 1.60 0.49 6.46
CA GLY A 90 0.33 0.12 7.08
C GLY A 90 0.35 0.47 8.57
N SER A 91 -0.61 1.26 9.02
CA SER A 91 -0.73 1.71 10.42
C SER A 91 -2.18 1.99 10.78
N PRO A 92 -2.62 1.67 12.00
CA PRO A 92 -3.82 2.30 12.53
C PRO A 92 -3.66 3.81 12.55
N VAL A 93 -4.75 4.54 12.28
CA VAL A 93 -4.77 6.01 12.32
C VAL A 93 -6.07 6.50 12.98
N PHE A 94 -5.99 7.58 13.75
CA PHE A 94 -7.15 8.20 14.37
C PHE A 94 -7.66 9.41 13.56
N ALA A 95 -8.97 9.59 13.56
CA ALA A 95 -9.63 10.86 13.22
C ALA A 95 -10.68 11.15 14.29
N GLY A 96 -10.40 12.07 15.19
CA GLY A 96 -11.14 12.27 16.41
C GLY A 96 -11.14 10.99 17.27
N ARG A 97 -12.34 10.48 17.59
CA ARG A 97 -12.50 9.25 18.39
C ARG A 97 -12.54 7.96 17.55
N ARG A 98 -12.49 8.06 16.23
CA ARG A 98 -12.59 6.90 15.34
C ARG A 98 -11.20 6.39 14.98
N LEU A 99 -11.04 5.08 15.01
CA LEU A 99 -9.83 4.38 14.56
C LEU A 99 -10.06 3.82 13.15
N PHE A 100 -9.05 3.90 12.30
CA PHE A 100 -9.08 3.39 10.93
C PHE A 100 -7.87 2.49 10.68
N ASN A 101 -8.06 1.46 9.87
CA ASN A 101 -6.99 0.69 9.29
C ASN A 101 -6.45 1.48 8.09
N GLY A 102 -5.24 2.01 8.19
CA GLY A 102 -4.70 2.98 7.26
C GLY A 102 -3.42 2.54 6.56
N LEU A 103 -3.18 3.15 5.40
CA LEU A 103 -1.87 3.25 4.76
C LEU A 103 -1.42 4.70 4.81
N THR A 104 -0.29 4.94 5.43
CA THR A 104 0.36 6.26 5.52
C THR A 104 1.50 6.34 4.51
N VAL A 105 1.64 7.47 3.82
CA VAL A 105 2.69 7.72 2.82
C VAL A 105 3.53 8.90 3.28
N PHE A 106 4.80 8.65 3.52
CA PHE A 106 5.80 9.66 3.86
C PHE A 106 6.69 9.93 2.65
N ASP A 107 6.96 11.20 2.38
CA ASP A 107 7.88 11.61 1.33
C ASP A 107 9.36 11.53 1.80
N ARG A 108 10.29 11.89 0.89
CA ARG A 108 11.74 11.88 1.14
C ARG A 108 12.20 12.87 2.21
N ASP A 109 11.35 13.84 2.57
CA ASP A 109 11.60 14.81 3.65
C ASP A 109 10.93 14.41 4.97
N GLY A 110 10.28 13.22 4.99
CA GLY A 110 9.59 12.68 6.15
C GLY A 110 8.21 13.31 6.40
N ARG A 111 7.68 14.08 5.44
CA ARG A 111 6.34 14.65 5.55
C ARG A 111 5.30 13.59 5.21
N LEU A 112 4.26 13.53 6.01
CA LEU A 112 3.09 12.70 5.71
C LEU A 112 2.29 13.35 4.58
N VAL A 113 2.38 12.79 3.37
CA VAL A 113 1.77 13.37 2.16
C VAL A 113 0.44 12.74 1.79
N HIS A 114 0.13 11.55 2.30
CA HIS A 114 -1.14 10.88 2.05
C HIS A 114 -1.51 9.89 3.17
N VAL A 115 -2.80 9.77 3.43
CA VAL A 115 -3.39 8.71 4.27
C VAL A 115 -4.57 8.10 3.52
N TYR A 116 -4.55 6.79 3.38
CA TYR A 116 -5.67 6.02 2.89
C TYR A 116 -6.27 5.19 4.03
N ALA A 117 -7.57 5.30 4.27
CA ALA A 117 -8.29 4.46 5.21
C ALA A 117 -9.07 3.38 4.47
N LYS A 118 -8.92 2.14 4.89
CA LYS A 118 -9.59 0.96 4.32
C LYS A 118 -11.11 1.17 4.26
N CYS A 119 -11.68 1.07 3.08
CA CYS A 119 -13.11 1.28 2.84
C CYS A 119 -13.92 0.01 3.05
N GLN A 120 -13.38 -1.13 2.59
CA GLN A 120 -14.05 -2.44 2.64
C GLN A 120 -13.48 -3.26 3.78
N LEU A 121 -14.15 -3.19 4.92
CA LEU A 121 -13.74 -3.88 6.15
C LEU A 121 -14.19 -5.35 6.15
N THR A 122 -13.33 -6.23 6.66
CA THR A 122 -13.72 -7.59 7.05
C THR A 122 -14.54 -7.56 8.35
N GLU A 123 -15.18 -8.68 8.71
CA GLU A 123 -15.88 -8.77 10.01
C GLU A 123 -14.93 -8.55 11.20
N SER A 124 -13.68 -9.04 11.11
CA SER A 124 -12.67 -8.80 12.14
C SER A 124 -12.20 -7.34 12.20
N ASP A 125 -12.13 -6.65 11.05
CA ASP A 125 -11.82 -5.22 11.03
C ASP A 125 -12.90 -4.40 11.75
N ARG A 126 -14.17 -4.75 11.56
CA ARG A 126 -15.33 -3.99 12.09
C ARG A 126 -15.39 -3.94 13.61
N VAL A 127 -14.68 -4.84 14.29
CA VAL A 127 -14.56 -4.83 15.77
C VAL A 127 -13.83 -3.55 16.23
N TRP A 128 -12.86 -3.08 15.44
CA TRP A 128 -11.95 -2.02 15.84
C TRP A 128 -12.00 -0.77 14.97
N PHE A 129 -12.19 -0.96 13.66
CA PHE A 129 -11.98 0.09 12.68
C PHE A 129 -13.28 0.62 12.08
N SER A 130 -13.30 1.91 11.82
CA SER A 130 -14.32 2.57 11.01
C SER A 130 -13.95 2.47 9.53
N PRO A 131 -14.94 2.36 8.62
CA PRO A 131 -14.66 2.36 7.19
C PRO A 131 -14.22 3.74 6.70
N GLY A 132 -13.23 3.75 5.80
CA GLY A 132 -12.86 4.93 5.02
C GLY A 132 -13.96 5.35 4.04
N ASN A 133 -13.82 6.55 3.47
CA ASN A 133 -14.81 7.10 2.52
C ASN A 133 -14.14 7.85 1.35
N SER A 134 -12.97 7.38 0.91
CA SER A 134 -12.26 7.92 -0.25
C SER A 134 -11.45 6.81 -0.91
N LEU A 135 -11.17 6.94 -2.20
CA LEU A 135 -10.16 6.12 -2.85
C LEU A 135 -8.79 6.78 -2.69
N SER A 136 -7.75 5.95 -2.66
CA SER A 136 -6.38 6.41 -2.59
C SER A 136 -5.93 6.96 -3.94
N LEU A 137 -5.32 8.12 -3.95
CA LEU A 137 -4.63 8.69 -5.11
C LEU A 137 -3.57 9.67 -4.61
N PHE A 138 -2.30 9.40 -4.89
CA PHE A 138 -1.17 10.18 -4.42
C PHE A 138 -0.03 10.17 -5.44
N SER A 139 1.02 10.94 -5.18
CA SER A 139 2.18 11.04 -6.08
C SER A 139 3.45 10.56 -5.38
N ILE A 140 4.29 9.82 -6.10
CA ILE A 140 5.67 9.48 -5.74
C ILE A 140 6.56 10.05 -6.83
N ASP A 141 7.31 11.11 -6.54
CA ASP A 141 8.18 11.81 -7.50
C ASP A 141 7.49 12.12 -8.86
N GLY A 142 6.21 12.52 -8.82
CA GLY A 142 5.41 12.81 -10.01
C GLY A 142 4.66 11.62 -10.61
N VAL A 143 4.96 10.39 -10.18
CA VAL A 143 4.23 9.17 -10.60
C VAL A 143 2.91 9.07 -9.85
N CYS A 144 1.80 9.01 -10.55
CA CYS A 144 0.49 8.83 -9.93
C CYS A 144 0.33 7.39 -9.45
N ALA A 145 0.06 7.23 -8.16
CA ALA A 145 -0.11 5.95 -7.49
C ALA A 145 -1.45 5.85 -6.76
N THR A 146 -1.87 4.62 -6.50
CA THR A 146 -3.05 4.30 -5.71
C THR A 146 -2.75 3.18 -4.72
N ALA A 147 -3.66 2.95 -3.78
CA ALA A 147 -3.56 1.84 -2.85
C ALA A 147 -4.92 1.21 -2.55
N ILE A 148 -4.87 -0.07 -2.20
CA ILE A 148 -5.93 -0.83 -1.55
C ILE A 148 -5.32 -1.58 -0.36
N ILE A 149 -6.12 -1.97 0.63
CA ILE A 149 -5.63 -2.70 1.81
C ILE A 149 -6.28 -4.09 1.88
N CYS A 150 -5.47 -5.14 1.83
CA CYS A 150 -5.81 -6.54 2.14
C CYS A 150 -7.06 -7.06 1.39
N HIS A 151 -8.17 -7.22 2.11
CA HIS A 151 -9.45 -7.73 1.61
C HIS A 151 -9.99 -6.95 0.39
N GLU A 152 -9.62 -5.68 0.26
CA GLU A 152 -10.09 -4.79 -0.82
C GLU A 152 -9.70 -5.25 -2.22
N ARG A 153 -8.75 -6.19 -2.36
CA ARG A 153 -8.46 -6.83 -3.65
C ARG A 153 -9.67 -7.52 -4.31
N ARG A 154 -10.72 -7.80 -3.53
CA ARG A 154 -11.97 -8.37 -4.02
C ARG A 154 -12.91 -7.37 -4.69
N TYR A 155 -12.58 -6.08 -4.61
CA TYR A 155 -13.39 -4.96 -5.09
C TYR A 155 -12.69 -4.27 -6.27
N PRO A 156 -12.86 -4.78 -7.52
CA PRO A 156 -12.14 -4.29 -8.69
C PRO A 156 -12.40 -2.81 -8.99
N GLU A 157 -13.57 -2.29 -8.62
CA GLU A 157 -13.94 -0.89 -8.79
C GLU A 157 -13.02 0.09 -8.05
N LEU A 158 -12.47 -0.28 -6.89
CA LEU A 158 -11.54 0.56 -6.14
C LEU A 158 -10.25 0.81 -6.92
N VAL A 159 -9.78 -0.21 -7.65
CA VAL A 159 -8.60 -0.10 -8.49
C VAL A 159 -8.94 0.55 -9.83
N ARG A 160 -10.00 0.07 -10.50
CA ARG A 160 -10.40 0.57 -11.81
C ARG A 160 -10.65 2.07 -11.84
N LEU A 161 -11.36 2.62 -10.84
CA LEU A 161 -11.64 4.05 -10.74
C LEU A 161 -10.37 4.88 -10.49
N ALA A 162 -9.43 4.38 -9.67
CA ALA A 162 -8.16 5.05 -9.43
C ALA A 162 -7.29 5.08 -10.70
N VAL A 163 -7.29 4.00 -11.50
CA VAL A 163 -6.57 3.97 -12.79
C VAL A 163 -7.22 4.90 -13.82
N MET A 164 -8.55 4.96 -13.87
CA MET A 164 -9.27 5.97 -14.65
C MET A 164 -8.91 7.40 -14.22
N ALA A 165 -8.56 7.61 -12.95
CA ALA A 165 -8.08 8.89 -12.44
C ALA A 165 -6.60 9.17 -12.70
N GLY A 166 -5.86 8.20 -13.28
CA GLY A 166 -4.48 8.36 -13.73
C GLY A 166 -3.43 7.52 -12.99
N ALA A 167 -3.82 6.64 -12.05
CA ALA A 167 -2.88 5.80 -11.33
C ALA A 167 -2.15 4.81 -12.26
N GLN A 168 -0.82 4.72 -12.10
CA GLN A 168 0.07 3.84 -12.86
C GLN A 168 0.63 2.69 -12.01
N VAL A 169 0.65 2.87 -10.69
CA VAL A 169 1.17 1.90 -9.72
C VAL A 169 0.13 1.69 -8.62
N LEU A 170 -0.18 0.43 -8.34
CA LEU A 170 -1.04 0.02 -7.23
C LEU A 170 -0.19 -0.55 -6.11
N PHE A 171 -0.27 0.02 -4.92
CA PHE A 171 0.33 -0.50 -3.69
C PHE A 171 -0.72 -1.24 -2.85
N HIS A 172 -0.37 -2.45 -2.40
CA HIS A 172 -1.30 -3.29 -1.66
C HIS A 172 -0.64 -3.87 -0.40
N PRO A 173 -0.71 -3.17 0.73
CA PRO A 173 -0.37 -3.76 2.03
C PRO A 173 -1.40 -4.83 2.43
N ASN A 174 -0.91 -5.93 2.97
CA ASN A 174 -1.74 -7.06 3.39
C ASN A 174 -1.21 -7.67 4.70
N ALA A 175 -2.10 -8.20 5.50
CA ALA A 175 -1.80 -9.01 6.67
C ALA A 175 -2.71 -10.25 6.69
N GLY A 176 -2.61 -11.06 5.63
CA GLY A 176 -3.44 -12.24 5.48
C GLY A 176 -3.19 -13.26 6.58
N MET A 177 -4.17 -13.41 7.49
CA MET A 177 -4.13 -14.32 8.62
C MET A 177 -5.22 -15.36 8.48
N ASP A 178 -4.83 -16.51 7.98
CA ASP A 178 -5.72 -17.66 7.81
C ASP A 178 -5.15 -18.88 8.56
N LEU A 179 -5.91 -19.96 8.62
CA LEU A 179 -5.36 -21.26 9.01
C LEU A 179 -4.23 -21.64 8.03
N LEU A 180 -3.23 -22.37 8.49
CA LEU A 180 -2.10 -22.80 7.67
C LEU A 180 -2.56 -23.53 6.38
N SER A 181 -3.58 -24.37 6.49
CA SER A 181 -4.17 -25.10 5.35
C SER A 181 -4.73 -24.16 4.26
N VAL A 182 -5.22 -22.98 4.65
CA VAL A 182 -5.75 -21.96 3.73
C VAL A 182 -4.64 -21.07 3.17
N SER A 183 -3.65 -20.72 3.98
CA SER A 183 -2.54 -19.86 3.58
C SER A 183 -1.56 -20.55 2.64
N LYS A 184 -1.24 -21.80 2.89
CA LYS A 184 -0.24 -22.58 2.14
C LYS A 184 -0.49 -22.70 0.63
N PRO A 185 -1.73 -22.87 0.13
CA PRO A 185 -2.00 -22.95 -1.31
C PRO A 185 -1.99 -21.62 -2.07
N LYS A 186 -1.90 -20.48 -1.41
CA LYS A 186 -2.04 -19.15 -2.05
C LYS A 186 -0.80 -18.73 -2.85
N ARG A 187 0.29 -19.45 -2.72
CA ARG A 187 1.57 -19.13 -3.36
C ARG A 187 1.50 -19.18 -4.89
N GLY A 188 2.31 -18.36 -5.55
CA GLY A 188 2.53 -18.40 -7.00
C GLY A 188 1.39 -17.82 -7.83
N GLY A 189 0.72 -16.77 -7.34
CA GLY A 189 -0.29 -16.03 -8.09
C GLY A 189 -1.73 -16.53 -7.94
N ARG A 190 -1.97 -17.56 -7.14
CA ARG A 190 -3.34 -18.09 -6.86
C ARG A 190 -4.18 -17.17 -5.96
N ASP A 191 -3.69 -16.00 -5.67
CA ASP A 191 -4.32 -14.95 -4.86
C ASP A 191 -5.10 -13.91 -5.69
N GLY A 192 -5.04 -13.98 -7.02
CA GLY A 192 -5.70 -13.06 -7.94
C GLY A 192 -4.99 -11.70 -8.08
N ILE A 193 -3.79 -11.52 -7.53
CA ILE A 193 -3.04 -10.26 -7.62
C ILE A 193 -2.59 -9.94 -9.06
N PRO A 194 -2.03 -10.87 -9.85
CA PRO A 194 -1.64 -10.59 -11.22
C PRO A 194 -2.78 -10.07 -12.09
N VAL A 195 -4.00 -10.58 -11.89
CA VAL A 195 -5.19 -10.14 -12.64
C VAL A 195 -5.45 -8.64 -12.48
N ARG A 196 -5.22 -8.06 -11.27
CA ARG A 196 -5.43 -6.61 -11.05
C ARG A 196 -4.42 -5.75 -11.82
N ALA A 197 -3.19 -6.23 -12.00
CA ALA A 197 -2.20 -5.57 -12.84
C ALA A 197 -2.62 -5.63 -14.32
N PHE A 198 -2.94 -6.83 -14.82
CA PHE A 198 -3.29 -7.10 -16.21
C PHE A 198 -4.55 -6.37 -16.68
N GLU A 199 -5.67 -6.53 -15.98
CA GLU A 199 -6.95 -5.92 -16.37
C GLU A 199 -6.94 -4.39 -16.38
N ASN A 200 -5.97 -3.77 -15.69
CA ASN A 200 -5.81 -2.32 -15.61
C ASN A 200 -4.60 -1.82 -16.39
N ALA A 201 -3.71 -2.69 -16.88
CA ALA A 201 -2.43 -2.37 -17.52
C ALA A 201 -1.59 -1.39 -16.65
N ILE A 202 -1.36 -1.75 -15.38
CA ILE A 202 -0.58 -1.00 -14.39
C ILE A 202 0.36 -1.93 -13.62
N TYR A 203 1.34 -1.36 -12.93
CA TYR A 203 2.16 -2.12 -11.97
C TYR A 203 1.40 -2.39 -10.67
N TYR A 204 1.74 -3.51 -10.04
CA TYR A 204 1.16 -3.92 -8.75
C TYR A 204 2.27 -4.31 -7.78
N VAL A 205 2.34 -3.65 -6.64
CA VAL A 205 3.30 -3.89 -5.56
C VAL A 205 2.54 -4.44 -4.35
N PHE A 206 2.84 -5.67 -3.97
CA PHE A 206 2.15 -6.39 -2.89
C PHE A 206 3.12 -6.71 -1.76
N ALA A 207 2.86 -6.22 -0.56
CA ALA A 207 3.60 -6.52 0.66
C ALA A 207 2.71 -7.24 1.67
N ASN A 208 3.12 -8.42 2.12
CA ASN A 208 2.36 -9.24 3.04
C ASN A 208 3.16 -9.54 4.31
N SER A 209 2.45 -9.82 5.40
CA SER A 209 3.06 -10.47 6.55
C SER A 209 3.37 -11.94 6.25
N VAL A 210 4.21 -12.59 7.08
CA VAL A 210 4.66 -13.96 6.88
C VAL A 210 4.76 -14.74 8.18
N GLY A 211 4.51 -16.04 8.11
CA GLY A 211 4.72 -16.97 9.20
C GLY A 211 3.60 -17.00 10.25
N PRO A 212 3.85 -17.64 11.42
CA PRO A 212 2.85 -17.77 12.48
C PRO A 212 2.50 -16.41 13.09
N GLN A 213 1.19 -16.22 13.33
CA GLN A 213 0.62 -14.97 13.83
C GLN A 213 -0.07 -15.14 15.20
N GLY A 214 0.10 -16.29 15.85
CA GLY A 214 -0.61 -16.65 17.09
C GLY A 214 -2.00 -17.23 16.83
N GLY A 215 -2.58 -17.90 17.86
CA GLY A 215 -3.93 -18.47 17.77
C GLY A 215 -4.16 -19.47 16.63
N GLY A 216 -3.12 -20.19 16.20
CA GLY A 216 -3.20 -21.14 15.07
C GLY A 216 -3.29 -20.46 13.69
N LYS A 217 -3.21 -19.14 13.62
CA LYS A 217 -3.21 -18.39 12.36
C LYS A 217 -1.81 -18.27 11.76
N TRP A 218 -1.78 -18.24 10.44
CA TRP A 218 -0.56 -18.15 9.65
C TRP A 218 -0.72 -17.17 8.51
N SER A 219 0.31 -16.39 8.25
CA SER A 219 0.36 -15.50 7.10
C SER A 219 1.19 -16.11 5.97
N ALA A 220 0.66 -16.05 4.76
CA ALA A 220 1.20 -16.76 3.61
C ALA A 220 2.51 -16.19 3.07
N GLY A 221 2.89 -14.96 3.42
CA GLY A 221 3.98 -14.28 2.73
C GLY A 221 3.61 -14.04 1.27
N ASP A 222 4.47 -14.51 0.36
CA ASP A 222 4.22 -14.45 -1.08
C ASP A 222 4.11 -13.00 -1.61
N SER A 223 4.83 -12.07 -0.96
CA SER A 223 4.95 -10.68 -1.42
C SER A 223 5.52 -10.66 -2.82
N LYS A 224 4.99 -9.78 -3.69
CA LYS A 224 5.36 -9.78 -5.09
C LYS A 224 5.25 -8.40 -5.75
N ILE A 225 6.01 -8.21 -6.83
CA ILE A 225 5.90 -7.07 -7.72
C ILE A 225 5.52 -7.60 -9.09
N VAL A 226 4.44 -7.06 -9.66
CA VAL A 226 3.82 -7.59 -10.88
C VAL A 226 3.77 -6.49 -11.94
N ALA A 227 4.16 -6.83 -13.16
CA ALA A 227 4.12 -5.95 -14.33
C ALA A 227 2.71 -5.85 -14.94
N PRO A 228 2.45 -4.85 -15.80
CA PRO A 228 1.16 -4.66 -16.48
C PRO A 228 0.71 -5.84 -17.36
N ASP A 229 1.63 -6.70 -17.75
CA ASP A 229 1.41 -7.94 -18.53
C ASP A 229 1.30 -9.20 -17.66
N GLU A 230 1.03 -9.03 -16.35
CA GLU A 230 0.93 -10.06 -15.31
C GLU A 230 2.23 -10.80 -14.95
N ARG A 231 3.36 -10.50 -15.60
CA ARG A 231 4.65 -11.09 -15.21
C ARG A 231 5.00 -10.70 -13.79
N VAL A 232 5.39 -11.69 -13.00
CA VAL A 232 5.95 -11.48 -11.65
C VAL A 232 7.42 -11.07 -11.81
N LEU A 233 7.73 -9.80 -11.52
CA LEU A 233 9.08 -9.24 -11.59
C LEU A 233 9.95 -9.66 -10.40
N ALA A 234 9.34 -9.73 -9.23
CA ALA A 234 9.99 -10.18 -8.00
C ALA A 234 8.97 -10.90 -7.11
N LEU A 235 9.42 -11.97 -6.45
CA LEU A 235 8.58 -12.83 -5.61
C LEU A 235 9.37 -13.22 -4.36
N ALA A 236 8.82 -12.91 -3.17
CA ALA A 236 9.30 -13.44 -1.91
C ALA A 236 8.78 -14.88 -1.70
N ASP A 237 9.49 -15.65 -0.89
CA ASP A 237 9.01 -16.96 -0.48
C ASP A 237 7.94 -16.84 0.63
N ASN A 238 7.42 -17.98 1.09
CA ASN A 238 6.45 -18.05 2.18
C ASN A 238 7.03 -18.55 3.51
N ARG A 239 8.35 -18.47 3.69
CA ARG A 239 9.06 -19.05 4.83
C ARG A 239 9.49 -18.03 5.86
N GLY A 240 9.97 -16.87 5.41
CA GLY A 240 10.58 -15.88 6.28
C GLY A 240 10.42 -14.45 5.82
N GLU A 241 11.01 -13.55 6.57
CA GLU A 241 11.09 -12.14 6.21
C GLU A 241 11.93 -11.97 4.95
N SER A 242 11.54 -11.03 4.10
CA SER A 242 12.19 -10.82 2.81
C SER A 242 11.98 -9.39 2.35
N LEU A 243 12.95 -8.87 1.61
CA LEU A 243 12.87 -7.64 0.85
C LEU A 243 12.98 -7.98 -0.63
N ILE A 244 12.02 -7.57 -1.42
CA ILE A 244 12.06 -7.70 -2.88
C ILE A 244 12.05 -6.32 -3.52
N VAL A 245 12.80 -6.17 -4.62
CA VAL A 245 12.99 -4.90 -5.32
C VAL A 245 12.80 -5.11 -6.81
N ALA A 246 12.21 -4.14 -7.50
CA ALA A 246 12.10 -4.13 -8.97
C ALA A 246 12.10 -2.71 -9.52
N ASP A 247 12.57 -2.57 -10.75
CA ASP A 247 12.44 -1.36 -11.55
C ASP A 247 11.16 -1.41 -12.37
N LEU A 248 10.35 -0.37 -12.28
CA LEU A 248 9.10 -0.21 -13.01
C LEU A 248 9.31 0.75 -14.19
N ASP A 249 9.29 0.23 -15.42
CA ASP A 249 9.26 1.06 -16.62
C ASP A 249 7.85 1.64 -16.80
N LEU A 250 7.66 2.89 -16.42
CA LEU A 250 6.37 3.55 -16.37
C LEU A 250 5.73 3.73 -17.77
N SER A 251 6.48 3.57 -18.85
CA SER A 251 5.93 3.56 -20.21
C SER A 251 4.98 2.39 -20.45
N GLN A 252 5.16 1.29 -19.71
CA GLN A 252 4.32 0.10 -19.80
C GLN A 252 3.01 0.24 -19.01
N ALA A 253 2.97 1.14 -18.02
CA ALA A 253 1.79 1.39 -17.17
C ALA A 253 0.78 2.31 -17.87
N THR A 254 0.18 1.83 -18.96
CA THR A 254 -0.64 2.64 -19.86
C THR A 254 -2.05 2.92 -19.35
N GLY A 255 -2.57 2.11 -18.44
CA GLY A 255 -3.97 2.20 -17.99
C GLY A 255 -5.00 1.99 -19.10
N ILE A 256 -4.58 1.44 -20.24
CA ILE A 256 -5.32 1.52 -21.51
C ILE A 256 -6.74 0.93 -21.43
N TYR A 257 -6.93 -0.17 -20.70
CA TYR A 257 -8.24 -0.81 -20.59
C TYR A 257 -9.20 0.01 -19.72
N ALA A 258 -8.70 0.63 -18.65
CA ALA A 258 -9.47 1.54 -17.81
C ALA A 258 -9.87 2.79 -18.62
N LEU A 259 -8.92 3.42 -19.32
CA LEU A 259 -9.15 4.64 -20.10
C LEU A 259 -10.10 4.41 -21.28
N ARG A 260 -10.00 3.26 -21.97
CA ARG A 260 -10.96 2.86 -23.02
C ARG A 260 -12.35 2.59 -22.44
N GLY A 261 -12.42 1.94 -21.28
CA GLY A 261 -13.66 1.66 -20.57
C GLY A 261 -14.46 2.93 -20.18
N MET A 262 -13.78 4.06 -20.02
CA MET A 262 -14.45 5.35 -19.78
C MET A 262 -15.27 5.85 -20.99
N LYS A 263 -14.92 5.41 -22.21
CA LYS A 263 -15.53 5.88 -23.45
C LYS A 263 -16.67 4.96 -23.94
N HIS A 264 -16.63 3.69 -23.57
CA HIS A 264 -17.53 2.66 -24.05
C HIS A 264 -17.97 1.70 -22.94
N PRO A 265 -19.26 1.29 -22.90
CA PRO A 265 -20.34 1.80 -23.75
C PRO A 265 -20.69 3.25 -23.42
N ARG A 266 -21.16 4.02 -24.41
CA ARG A 266 -21.37 5.49 -24.28
C ARG A 266 -22.29 5.91 -23.15
N PHE A 267 -23.31 5.09 -22.81
CA PHE A 267 -24.26 5.44 -21.74
C PHE A 267 -23.63 5.48 -20.35
N LEU A 268 -22.47 4.83 -20.14
CA LEU A 268 -21.70 4.89 -18.87
C LEU A 268 -20.73 6.07 -18.81
N ALA A 269 -20.35 6.68 -19.95
CA ALA A 269 -19.28 7.66 -20.02
C ALA A 269 -19.45 8.84 -19.07
N ALA A 270 -20.66 9.41 -18.99
CA ALA A 270 -20.97 10.51 -18.09
C ALA A 270 -20.90 10.09 -16.60
N GLY A 271 -21.28 8.86 -16.30
CA GLY A 271 -21.18 8.26 -14.97
C GLY A 271 -19.71 8.10 -14.54
N TRP A 272 -18.90 7.50 -15.40
CA TRP A 272 -17.46 7.33 -15.16
C TRP A 272 -16.77 8.66 -14.90
N LYS A 273 -17.03 9.68 -15.74
CA LYS A 273 -16.44 11.02 -15.56
C LYS A 273 -16.77 11.59 -14.17
N ARG A 274 -18.03 11.56 -13.76
CA ARG A 274 -18.45 12.07 -12.43
C ARG A 274 -17.76 11.32 -11.30
N MET A 275 -17.62 9.98 -11.39
CA MET A 275 -16.96 9.19 -10.37
C MET A 275 -15.47 9.50 -10.29
N VAL A 276 -14.77 9.61 -11.42
CA VAL A 276 -13.35 9.97 -11.48
C VAL A 276 -13.10 11.37 -10.89
N ASP A 277 -13.94 12.34 -11.23
CA ASP A 277 -13.86 13.69 -10.67
C ASP A 277 -14.07 13.68 -9.14
N ALA A 278 -15.00 12.85 -8.65
CA ALA A 278 -15.22 12.67 -7.22
C ALA A 278 -14.00 12.01 -6.52
N VAL A 279 -13.37 11.03 -7.15
CA VAL A 279 -12.13 10.39 -6.64
C VAL A 279 -11.03 11.42 -6.49
N ARG A 280 -10.72 12.19 -7.54
CA ARG A 280 -9.69 13.24 -7.51
C ARG A 280 -9.96 14.29 -6.44
N LYS A 281 -11.20 14.77 -6.34
CA LYS A 281 -11.59 15.78 -5.35
C LYS A 281 -11.45 15.28 -3.91
N ARG A 282 -11.75 14.01 -3.64
CA ARG A 282 -11.65 13.44 -2.29
C ARG A 282 -10.21 13.09 -1.93
N ALA A 283 -9.44 12.54 -2.87
CA ALA A 283 -8.04 12.22 -2.66
C ALA A 283 -7.21 13.46 -2.27
N ALA A 284 -7.47 14.61 -2.87
CA ALA A 284 -6.81 15.87 -2.53
C ALA A 284 -7.04 16.35 -1.08
N ARG A 285 -8.02 15.77 -0.36
CA ARG A 285 -8.35 16.12 1.03
C ARG A 285 -7.96 15.03 2.03
N SER A 286 -7.35 13.93 1.59
CA SER A 286 -7.17 12.75 2.44
C SER A 286 -6.22 12.99 3.62
N ALA A 287 -5.12 13.73 3.41
CA ALA A 287 -4.13 13.96 4.47
C ALA A 287 -4.65 14.88 5.59
N THR A 288 -5.59 15.78 5.31
CA THR A 288 -6.10 16.76 6.29
C THR A 288 -7.25 16.22 7.16
N ALA A 289 -7.74 15.02 6.88
CA ALA A 289 -8.88 14.43 7.59
C ALA A 289 -8.51 13.66 8.86
N PHE A 290 -7.21 13.47 9.13
CA PHE A 290 -6.70 12.68 10.25
C PHE A 290 -5.92 13.55 11.22
N ASP A 291 -6.01 13.23 12.53
CA ASP A 291 -5.31 13.91 13.63
C ASP A 291 -3.83 13.44 13.65
N LEU A 292 -3.07 13.88 12.67
CA LEU A 292 -1.71 13.43 12.42
C LEU A 292 -0.70 14.57 12.62
N PRO A 293 0.58 14.26 12.92
CA PRO A 293 1.61 15.27 13.15
C PRO A 293 1.90 16.12 11.92
#